data_dcefb00f792ad88c0ba83ed22f6efb9c
#
_entry.id   dcefb00f792ad88c0ba83ed22f6efb9c
#
_cell.length_a   1.000
_cell.length_b   1.000
_cell.length_c   1.000
_cell.angle_alpha   90.00
_cell.angle_beta   90.00
_cell.angle_gamma   90.00
#
_symmetry.space_group_name_H-M   'P 1'
#
loop_
_entity.id
_entity.type
_entity.pdbx_description
1 polymer ?
#
loop_
_entity_poly.entity_id
_entity_poly.type
_entity_poly.pdbx_seq_one_letter_code
_entity_poly.pdbx_strand_id
1 'polypeptide(L)'
;VNELETGEQPGIVEQAVRRHRGGAVESVADHVGQEWPVALVFNGISHAVMMCTPRDLEEFAVGFAISEGIVERGAHIQDIEVEFRDGKLPHAEVQLTVVQQAFVALKEKRRALSGRTGCGVCGIESIDLLDLAPERVPDTGFLQRLAPDAIARAAKELPAHQALTKMTGGLHAAAWCDATGAIHYAFEDVGRHNALDKLIGRLSLDRVDTKEGFVFLSSRAS
;
A
#
# COMPACT_ATOMS: atom_id res chain seq x y z
N VAL A 1 20.35 9.17 -7.13
CA VAL A 1 20.56 8.33 -5.95
C VAL A 1 21.10 9.27 -4.88
N ASN A 2 20.22 9.88 -4.10
CA ASN A 2 20.62 10.56 -2.87
C ASN A 2 20.37 9.57 -1.73
N GLU A 3 21.45 8.91 -1.30
CA GLU A 3 21.49 8.21 -0.04
C GLU A 3 21.29 9.25 1.07
N LEU A 4 20.20 9.14 1.82
CA LEU A 4 20.04 9.87 3.06
C LEU A 4 21.11 9.38 4.02
N GLU A 5 22.17 10.19 4.20
CA GLU A 5 23.21 10.01 5.21
C GLU A 5 22.65 10.34 6.60
N THR A 6 21.77 9.49 7.11
CA THR A 6 21.52 9.34 8.55
C THR A 6 21.01 7.92 8.75
N GLY A 7 21.51 7.22 9.77
CA GLY A 7 21.19 5.83 10.06
C GLY A 7 19.73 5.56 10.48
N GLU A 8 18.79 6.36 10.02
CA GLU A 8 17.35 6.23 10.21
C GLU A 8 16.78 5.38 9.07
N GLN A 9 16.12 4.29 9.43
CA GLN A 9 15.39 3.50 8.44
C GLN A 9 14.20 4.32 7.93
N PRO A 10 14.02 4.48 6.60
CA PRO A 10 12.85 5.17 6.06
C PRO A 10 11.56 4.59 6.63
N GLY A 11 10.65 5.45 7.06
CA GLY A 11 9.36 5.06 7.62
C GLY A 11 9.30 5.00 9.15
N ILE A 12 10.41 5.25 9.85
CA ILE A 12 10.47 5.30 11.32
C ILE A 12 11.20 6.57 11.75
N VAL A 13 10.72 7.17 12.84
CA VAL A 13 11.39 8.30 13.49
C VAL A 13 11.43 8.08 14.99
N GLU A 14 12.56 8.40 15.64
CA GLU A 14 12.66 8.45 17.08
C GLU A 14 12.02 9.74 17.59
N GLN A 15 11.14 9.61 18.58
CA GLN A 15 10.43 10.73 19.21
C GLN A 15 10.49 10.64 20.74
N ALA A 16 10.62 11.79 21.39
CA ALA A 16 10.45 11.89 22.84
C ALA A 16 8.95 11.78 23.18
N VAL A 17 8.56 10.70 23.85
CA VAL A 17 7.17 10.43 24.21
C VAL A 17 6.98 10.40 25.73
N ARG A 18 5.76 10.67 26.19
CA ARG A 18 5.36 10.49 27.59
C ARG A 18 4.63 9.17 27.73
N ARG A 19 5.29 8.20 28.38
CA ARG A 19 4.73 6.88 28.63
C ARG A 19 4.00 6.87 29.98
N HIS A 20 2.73 6.52 29.94
CA HIS A 20 1.90 6.35 31.13
C HIS A 20 1.76 4.84 31.42
N ARG A 21 2.29 4.39 32.55
CA ARG A 21 2.21 2.98 32.97
C ARG A 21 2.01 2.86 34.47
N GLY A 22 0.93 2.19 34.88
CA GLY A 22 0.69 1.91 36.32
C GLY A 22 0.58 3.18 37.20
N GLY A 23 0.10 4.31 36.66
CA GLY A 23 0.01 5.59 37.38
C GLY A 23 1.30 6.42 37.35
N ALA A 24 2.42 5.87 36.90
CA ALA A 24 3.66 6.62 36.67
C ALA A 24 3.70 7.24 35.27
N VAL A 25 4.37 8.37 35.14
CA VAL A 25 4.61 9.08 33.88
C VAL A 25 6.11 9.25 33.71
N GLU A 26 6.65 8.74 32.62
CA GLU A 26 8.08 8.86 32.28
C GLU A 26 8.25 9.45 30.88
N SER A 27 9.33 10.20 30.67
CA SER A 27 9.74 10.64 29.33
C SER A 27 10.77 9.65 28.80
N VAL A 28 10.47 9.04 27.63
CA VAL A 28 11.35 8.08 26.99
C VAL A 28 11.48 8.38 25.51
N ALA A 29 12.58 7.99 24.90
CA ALA A 29 12.67 7.93 23.44
C ALA A 29 11.93 6.67 22.97
N ASP A 30 11.10 6.83 21.95
CA ASP A 30 10.36 5.73 21.35
C ASP A 30 10.30 5.89 19.82
N HIS A 31 10.07 4.79 19.11
CA HIS A 31 9.97 4.80 17.66
C HIS A 31 8.53 4.92 17.22
N VAL A 32 8.27 5.82 16.28
CA VAL A 32 6.94 6.07 15.71
C VAL A 32 7.01 5.88 14.20
N GLY A 33 5.95 5.29 13.63
CA GLY A 33 5.82 5.20 12.17
C GLY A 33 5.68 6.60 11.57
N GLN A 34 6.44 6.87 10.51
CA GLN A 34 6.30 8.10 9.74
C GLN A 34 5.13 7.98 8.78
N GLU A 35 4.41 9.08 8.63
CA GLU A 35 3.33 9.26 7.67
C GLU A 35 3.60 10.54 6.89
N TRP A 36 3.83 10.40 5.59
CA TRP A 36 4.15 11.52 4.70
C TRP A 36 3.07 11.68 3.63
N PRO A 37 2.78 12.91 3.18
CA PRO A 37 2.02 13.13 1.96
C PRO A 37 2.85 12.66 0.76
N VAL A 38 2.26 11.80 -0.06
CA VAL A 38 2.85 11.27 -1.29
C VAL A 38 1.94 11.64 -2.45
N ALA A 39 2.46 12.48 -3.35
CA ALA A 39 1.75 12.87 -4.55
C ALA A 39 1.95 11.82 -5.65
N LEU A 40 0.85 11.37 -6.24
CA LEU A 40 0.83 10.47 -7.39
C LEU A 40 0.56 11.26 -8.67
N VAL A 41 1.52 11.24 -9.58
CA VAL A 41 1.50 12.02 -10.83
C VAL A 41 1.53 11.07 -12.02
N PHE A 42 0.54 11.14 -12.89
CA PHE A 42 0.45 10.30 -14.09
C PHE A 42 0.66 11.14 -15.34
N ASN A 43 1.71 10.83 -16.12
CA ASN A 43 2.09 11.57 -17.33
C ASN A 43 2.10 13.10 -17.10
N GLY A 44 2.70 13.54 -15.99
CA GLY A 44 2.82 14.95 -15.61
C GLY A 44 1.56 15.59 -15.03
N ILE A 45 0.48 14.84 -14.79
CA ILE A 45 -0.75 15.33 -14.17
C ILE A 45 -0.90 14.76 -12.76
N SER A 46 -0.88 15.62 -11.75
CA SER A 46 -1.16 15.22 -10.36
C SER A 46 -2.57 14.64 -10.25
N HIS A 47 -2.69 13.44 -9.68
CA HIS A 47 -3.95 12.71 -9.56
C HIS A 47 -4.46 12.66 -8.13
N ALA A 48 -3.62 12.26 -7.18
CA ALA A 48 -3.98 12.11 -5.78
C ALA A 48 -2.78 12.46 -4.89
N VAL A 49 -3.08 12.81 -3.63
CA VAL A 49 -2.09 12.88 -2.56
C VAL A 49 -2.56 11.91 -1.48
N MET A 50 -1.71 10.94 -1.15
CA MET A 50 -2.01 9.92 -0.17
C MET A 50 -1.08 10.08 1.03
N MET A 51 -1.61 9.84 2.24
CA MET A 51 -0.81 9.77 3.44
C MET A 51 -0.33 8.34 3.62
N CYS A 52 0.97 8.09 3.54
CA CYS A 52 1.53 6.74 3.67
C CYS A 52 2.94 6.75 4.28
N THR A 53 3.38 5.58 4.71
CA THR A 53 4.76 5.40 5.15
C THR A 53 5.70 5.61 3.96
N PRO A 54 6.73 6.52 4.06
CA PRO A 54 7.59 6.92 2.95
C PRO A 54 8.63 5.83 2.59
N ARG A 55 8.14 4.64 2.31
CA ARG A 55 8.90 3.45 1.95
C ARG A 55 8.12 2.63 0.94
N ASP A 56 8.82 1.91 0.07
CA ASP A 56 8.22 1.05 -0.98
C ASP A 56 7.21 1.84 -1.84
N LEU A 57 7.60 3.07 -2.25
CA LEU A 57 6.69 4.00 -2.92
C LEU A 57 6.47 3.65 -4.39
N GLU A 58 7.41 2.96 -5.04
CA GLU A 58 7.20 2.41 -6.39
C GLU A 58 6.10 1.36 -6.36
N GLU A 59 6.20 0.40 -5.43
CA GLU A 59 5.20 -0.64 -5.22
C GLU A 59 3.84 -0.03 -4.88
N PHE A 60 3.83 0.95 -3.97
CA PHE A 60 2.62 1.67 -3.61
C PHE A 60 1.94 2.29 -4.84
N ALA A 61 2.70 3.01 -5.66
CA ALA A 61 2.15 3.73 -6.81
C ALA A 61 1.63 2.78 -7.90
N VAL A 62 2.33 1.66 -8.15
CA VAL A 62 1.87 0.61 -9.08
C VAL A 62 0.59 -0.04 -8.57
N GLY A 63 0.56 -0.42 -7.31
CA GLY A 63 -0.62 -1.05 -6.70
C GLY A 63 -1.82 -0.13 -6.69
N PHE A 64 -1.63 1.13 -6.28
CA PHE A 64 -2.67 2.16 -6.35
C PHE A 64 -3.22 2.33 -7.77
N ALA A 65 -2.33 2.38 -8.76
CA ALA A 65 -2.76 2.54 -10.15
C ALA A 65 -3.62 1.36 -10.65
N ILE A 66 -3.36 0.14 -10.15
CA ILE A 66 -4.14 -1.06 -10.46
C ILE A 66 -5.46 -1.07 -9.68
N SER A 67 -5.42 -0.87 -8.37
CA SER A 67 -6.62 -0.94 -7.50
C SER A 67 -7.64 0.16 -7.81
N GLU A 68 -7.17 1.36 -8.20
CA GLU A 68 -8.04 2.46 -8.66
C GLU A 68 -8.49 2.30 -10.13
N GLY A 69 -8.04 1.24 -10.81
CA GLY A 69 -8.39 0.98 -12.22
C GLY A 69 -7.88 2.06 -13.18
N ILE A 70 -6.74 2.70 -12.85
CA ILE A 70 -6.04 3.62 -13.75
C ILE A 70 -5.34 2.82 -14.84
N VAL A 71 -4.74 1.71 -14.44
CA VAL A 71 -4.17 0.71 -15.35
C VAL A 71 -4.75 -0.67 -15.03
N GLU A 72 -4.89 -1.53 -16.03
CA GLU A 72 -5.35 -2.90 -15.81
C GLU A 72 -4.27 -3.82 -15.22
N ARG A 73 -3.00 -3.49 -15.48
CA ARG A 73 -1.82 -4.28 -15.09
C ARG A 73 -0.57 -3.43 -15.07
N GLY A 74 0.43 -3.82 -14.29
CA GLY A 74 1.71 -3.10 -14.18
C GLY A 74 2.45 -2.93 -15.52
N ALA A 75 2.26 -3.84 -16.48
CA ALA A 75 2.85 -3.71 -17.81
C ALA A 75 2.38 -2.46 -18.61
N HIS A 76 1.30 -1.80 -18.18
CA HIS A 76 0.86 -0.52 -18.75
C HIS A 76 1.62 0.68 -18.18
N ILE A 77 2.46 0.48 -17.17
CA ILE A 77 3.36 1.49 -16.61
C ILE A 77 4.71 1.32 -17.29
N GLN A 78 5.19 2.39 -17.91
CA GLN A 78 6.40 2.40 -18.73
C GLN A 78 7.61 2.87 -17.94
N ASP A 79 7.38 3.77 -16.96
CA ASP A 79 8.43 4.36 -16.15
C ASP A 79 7.86 4.82 -14.80
N ILE A 80 8.72 4.80 -13.76
CA ILE A 80 8.39 5.25 -12.41
C ILE A 80 9.60 5.99 -11.84
N GLU A 81 9.36 7.21 -11.37
CA GLU A 81 10.37 8.01 -10.68
C GLU A 81 9.84 8.42 -9.31
N VAL A 82 10.66 8.26 -8.27
CA VAL A 82 10.34 8.65 -6.89
C VAL A 82 11.26 9.79 -6.48
N GLU A 83 10.68 10.94 -6.14
CA GLU A 83 11.40 12.08 -5.60
C GLU A 83 11.00 12.34 -4.14
N PHE A 84 12.00 12.36 -3.26
CA PHE A 84 11.82 12.79 -1.87
C PHE A 84 12.15 14.27 -1.74
N ARG A 85 11.31 15.03 -1.06
CA ARG A 85 11.49 16.46 -0.84
C ARG A 85 11.46 16.77 0.65
N ASP A 86 12.62 17.17 1.16
CA ASP A 86 12.79 17.64 2.52
C ASP A 86 12.34 19.10 2.66
N GLY A 87 11.94 19.48 3.88
CA GLY A 87 11.54 20.86 4.16
C GLY A 87 10.64 20.97 5.40
N LYS A 88 9.87 22.05 5.47
CA LYS A 88 8.91 22.25 6.58
C LYS A 88 7.82 21.20 6.62
N LEU A 89 7.46 20.63 5.48
CA LEU A 89 6.56 19.51 5.31
C LEU A 89 7.26 18.50 4.40
N PRO A 90 7.96 17.51 4.95
CA PRO A 90 8.54 16.42 4.17
C PRO A 90 7.45 15.71 3.38
N HIS A 91 7.71 15.44 2.11
CA HIS A 91 6.78 14.77 1.20
C HIS A 91 7.53 14.01 0.11
N ALA A 92 6.83 13.14 -0.58
CA ALA A 92 7.35 12.48 -1.77
C ALA A 92 6.41 12.73 -2.97
N GLU A 93 6.99 12.68 -4.15
CA GLU A 93 6.26 12.66 -5.41
C GLU A 93 6.66 11.40 -6.19
N VAL A 94 5.66 10.63 -6.63
CA VAL A 94 5.86 9.48 -7.51
C VAL A 94 5.27 9.80 -8.86
N GLN A 95 6.15 9.88 -9.86
CA GLN A 95 5.78 10.13 -11.24
C GLN A 95 5.70 8.79 -12.00
N LEU A 96 4.54 8.50 -12.58
CA LEU A 96 4.31 7.32 -13.39
C LEU A 96 4.05 7.72 -14.84
N THR A 97 4.81 7.14 -15.75
CA THR A 97 4.51 7.20 -17.18
C THR A 97 3.68 5.99 -17.56
N VAL A 98 2.41 6.20 -17.90
CA VAL A 98 1.49 5.15 -18.30
C VAL A 98 1.20 5.20 -19.80
N VAL A 99 0.77 4.06 -20.36
CA VAL A 99 0.39 3.98 -21.79
C VAL A 99 -0.72 4.96 -22.11
N GLN A 100 -0.72 5.49 -23.35
CA GLN A 100 -1.63 6.57 -23.77
C GLN A 100 -3.11 6.23 -23.56
N GLN A 101 -3.51 4.99 -23.77
CA GLN A 101 -4.90 4.56 -23.58
C GLN A 101 -5.35 4.73 -22.12
N ALA A 102 -4.53 4.30 -21.16
CA ALA A 102 -4.81 4.46 -19.73
C ALA A 102 -4.88 5.94 -19.33
N PHE A 103 -3.99 6.76 -19.89
CA PHE A 103 -3.98 8.19 -19.60
C PHE A 103 -5.22 8.95 -20.14
N VAL A 104 -5.71 8.57 -21.31
CA VAL A 104 -6.95 9.14 -21.86
C VAL A 104 -8.14 8.78 -20.98
N ALA A 105 -8.27 7.49 -20.61
CA ALA A 105 -9.33 7.02 -19.70
C ALA A 105 -9.29 7.73 -18.34
N LEU A 106 -8.09 7.95 -17.78
CA LEU A 106 -7.89 8.70 -16.52
C LEU A 106 -8.40 10.14 -16.63
N LYS A 107 -8.11 10.84 -17.76
CA LYS A 107 -8.59 12.21 -18.00
C LYS A 107 -10.10 12.29 -18.10
N GLU A 108 -10.73 11.31 -18.72
CA GLU A 108 -12.20 11.24 -18.85
C GLU A 108 -12.85 10.98 -17.48
N LYS A 109 -12.35 10.01 -16.73
CA LYS A 109 -12.79 9.71 -15.36
C LYS A 109 -12.63 10.93 -14.44
N ARG A 110 -11.53 11.67 -14.57
CA ARG A 110 -11.25 12.88 -13.79
C ARG A 110 -12.19 14.04 -14.12
N ARG A 111 -12.58 14.22 -15.37
CA ARG A 111 -13.58 15.24 -15.76
C ARG A 111 -14.95 14.94 -15.16
N ALA A 112 -15.33 13.66 -15.09
CA ALA A 112 -16.57 13.22 -14.45
C ALA A 112 -16.54 13.40 -12.92
N LEU A 113 -15.34 13.41 -12.30
CA LEU A 113 -15.13 13.51 -10.85
C LEU A 113 -14.73 14.92 -10.37
N SER A 114 -14.74 15.95 -11.23
CA SER A 114 -14.33 17.31 -10.84
C SER A 114 -15.18 17.84 -9.68
N GLY A 115 -14.59 17.89 -8.50
CA GLY A 115 -15.22 18.34 -7.24
C GLY A 115 -15.24 17.31 -6.12
N ARG A 116 -14.62 16.13 -6.28
CA ARG A 116 -14.67 15.03 -5.32
C ARG A 116 -13.30 14.71 -4.76
N THR A 117 -13.21 14.57 -3.43
CA THR A 117 -12.01 14.14 -2.71
C THR A 117 -12.36 12.93 -1.85
N GLY A 118 -11.49 11.89 -1.84
CA GLY A 118 -11.59 10.77 -0.92
C GLY A 118 -11.43 9.39 -1.56
N CYS A 119 -11.64 8.35 -0.78
CA CYS A 119 -11.45 6.93 -1.07
C CYS A 119 -12.38 6.32 -2.16
N GLY A 120 -12.87 7.13 -3.10
CA GLY A 120 -13.76 6.66 -4.18
C GLY A 120 -15.22 6.38 -3.72
N VAL A 121 -15.46 6.18 -2.42
CA VAL A 121 -16.79 5.96 -1.85
C VAL A 121 -17.43 7.27 -1.40
N CYS A 122 -16.64 8.20 -0.84
CA CYS A 122 -17.14 9.53 -0.48
C CYS A 122 -17.24 10.43 -1.71
N GLY A 123 -18.45 10.75 -2.13
CA GLY A 123 -18.69 11.63 -3.28
C GLY A 123 -19.22 10.93 -4.54
N ILE A 124 -19.61 9.66 -4.44
CA ILE A 124 -20.43 8.99 -5.45
C ILE A 124 -21.83 9.63 -5.42
N GLU A 125 -22.33 10.09 -6.57
CA GLU A 125 -23.61 10.80 -6.66
C GLU A 125 -24.83 9.89 -6.41
N SER A 126 -24.67 8.59 -6.62
CA SER A 126 -25.72 7.59 -6.42
C SER A 126 -25.09 6.28 -5.91
N ILE A 127 -25.79 5.63 -4.98
CA ILE A 127 -25.50 4.27 -4.53
C ILE A 127 -25.45 3.29 -5.72
N ASP A 128 -26.22 3.56 -6.77
CA ASP A 128 -26.26 2.73 -7.98
C ASP A 128 -24.93 2.74 -8.77
N LEU A 129 -24.04 3.73 -8.52
CA LEU A 129 -22.71 3.78 -9.08
C LEU A 129 -21.66 3.00 -8.24
N LEU A 130 -22.09 2.51 -7.08
CA LEU A 130 -21.26 1.66 -6.23
C LEU A 130 -21.42 0.24 -6.72
N ASP A 131 -20.48 -0.23 -7.53
CA ASP A 131 -20.44 -1.66 -7.88
C ASP A 131 -19.95 -2.46 -6.66
N LEU A 132 -20.91 -2.96 -5.88
CA LEU A 132 -20.66 -3.78 -4.70
C LEU A 132 -20.60 -5.29 -5.04
N ALA A 133 -20.79 -5.65 -6.30
CA ALA A 133 -20.72 -7.03 -6.75
C ALA A 133 -19.34 -7.31 -7.36
N PRO A 134 -18.38 -7.84 -6.58
CA PRO A 134 -17.08 -8.17 -7.12
C PRO A 134 -17.21 -9.26 -8.18
N GLU A 135 -16.38 -9.20 -9.21
CA GLU A 135 -16.29 -10.26 -10.20
C GLU A 135 -15.97 -11.59 -9.52
N ARG A 136 -16.62 -12.64 -9.99
CA ARG A 136 -16.41 -13.99 -9.45
C ARG A 136 -15.00 -14.46 -9.83
N VAL A 137 -14.18 -14.73 -8.83
CA VAL A 137 -12.86 -15.33 -9.04
C VAL A 137 -13.03 -16.72 -9.65
N PRO A 138 -12.37 -17.03 -10.78
CA PRO A 138 -12.41 -18.36 -11.38
C PRO A 138 -11.90 -19.42 -10.39
N ASP A 139 -12.51 -20.59 -10.40
CA ASP A 139 -11.96 -21.73 -9.65
C ASP A 139 -10.69 -22.23 -10.33
N THR A 140 -9.56 -22.04 -9.66
CA THR A 140 -8.22 -22.46 -10.13
C THR A 140 -7.78 -23.78 -9.49
N GLY A 141 -8.63 -24.41 -8.68
CA GLY A 141 -8.25 -25.57 -7.87
C GLY A 141 -7.32 -25.23 -6.70
N PHE A 142 -7.09 -23.92 -6.43
CA PHE A 142 -6.21 -23.49 -5.34
C PHE A 142 -6.74 -23.91 -3.96
N LEU A 143 -8.05 -23.77 -3.73
CA LEU A 143 -8.66 -24.12 -2.44
C LEU A 143 -8.51 -25.61 -2.09
N GLN A 144 -8.44 -26.49 -3.09
CA GLN A 144 -8.20 -27.92 -2.89
C GLN A 144 -6.76 -28.24 -2.49
N ARG A 145 -5.83 -27.32 -2.79
CA ARG A 145 -4.39 -27.44 -2.45
C ARG A 145 -4.03 -26.70 -1.17
N LEU A 146 -4.93 -25.86 -0.66
CA LEU A 146 -4.69 -25.08 0.55
C LEU A 146 -4.56 -26.00 1.76
N ALA A 147 -3.42 -25.92 2.45
CA ALA A 147 -3.20 -26.70 3.68
C ALA A 147 -4.19 -26.28 4.77
N PRO A 148 -4.73 -27.22 5.56
CA PRO A 148 -5.74 -26.91 6.58
C PRO A 148 -5.30 -25.88 7.63
N ASP A 149 -4.01 -25.78 7.88
CA ASP A 149 -3.38 -24.86 8.85
C ASP A 149 -2.70 -23.65 8.20
N ALA A 150 -2.79 -23.49 6.86
CA ALA A 150 -2.11 -22.42 6.13
C ALA A 150 -2.39 -21.03 6.68
N ILE A 151 -3.66 -20.72 6.99
CA ILE A 151 -4.04 -19.41 7.53
C ILE A 151 -3.45 -19.21 8.94
N ALA A 152 -3.50 -20.23 9.78
CA ALA A 152 -2.94 -20.16 11.12
C ALA A 152 -1.40 -20.02 11.09
N ARG A 153 -0.75 -20.67 10.13
CA ARG A 153 0.69 -20.54 9.89
C ARG A 153 1.04 -19.12 9.43
N ALA A 154 0.35 -18.57 8.44
CA ALA A 154 0.55 -17.18 7.98
C ALA A 154 0.39 -16.18 9.14
N ALA A 155 -0.67 -16.33 9.96
CA ALA A 155 -0.90 -15.49 11.13
C ALA A 155 0.25 -15.57 12.16
N LYS A 156 0.81 -16.75 12.38
CA LYS A 156 1.94 -16.97 13.30
C LYS A 156 3.25 -16.41 12.76
N GLU A 157 3.47 -16.50 11.46
CA GLU A 157 4.72 -16.08 10.81
C GLU A 157 4.73 -14.56 10.50
N LEU A 158 3.58 -13.91 10.26
CA LEU A 158 3.51 -12.51 9.87
C LEU A 158 4.31 -11.57 10.76
N PRO A 159 4.30 -11.67 12.12
CA PRO A 159 5.10 -10.79 12.97
C PRO A 159 6.62 -10.85 12.69
N ALA A 160 7.13 -11.95 12.14
CA ALA A 160 8.54 -12.06 11.76
C ALA A 160 8.89 -11.18 10.55
N HIS A 161 7.91 -10.90 9.69
CA HIS A 161 8.04 -10.07 8.48
C HIS A 161 7.70 -8.60 8.70
N GLN A 162 7.23 -8.21 9.89
CA GLN A 162 6.83 -6.84 10.24
C GLN A 162 7.96 -6.09 10.95
N ALA A 163 8.98 -5.67 10.22
CA ALA A 163 10.15 -4.99 10.77
C ALA A 163 9.80 -3.62 11.38
N LEU A 164 8.93 -2.84 10.72
CA LEU A 164 8.51 -1.53 11.19
C LEU A 164 7.59 -1.66 12.41
N THR A 165 6.63 -2.57 12.37
CA THR A 165 5.72 -2.83 13.51
C THR A 165 6.46 -3.32 14.74
N LYS A 166 7.52 -4.12 14.60
CA LYS A 166 8.37 -4.53 15.73
C LYS A 166 8.97 -3.34 16.48
N MET A 167 9.30 -2.27 15.78
CA MET A 167 9.90 -1.08 16.36
C MET A 167 8.85 -0.09 16.87
N THR A 168 7.74 0.06 16.15
CA THR A 168 6.75 1.12 16.39
C THR A 168 5.46 0.64 17.06
N GLY A 169 5.13 -0.64 16.89
CA GLY A 169 3.89 -1.24 17.40
C GLY A 169 2.61 -0.83 16.67
N GLY A 170 2.69 -0.05 15.58
CA GLY A 170 1.52 0.68 15.08
C GLY A 170 1.23 0.62 13.57
N LEU A 171 1.90 -0.25 12.79
CA LEU A 171 1.64 -0.33 11.34
C LEU A 171 0.76 -1.54 10.99
N HIS A 172 0.09 -1.41 9.84
CA HIS A 172 -0.62 -2.52 9.20
C HIS A 172 0.30 -3.27 8.25
N ALA A 173 -0.03 -4.55 7.99
CA ALA A 173 0.69 -5.35 7.02
C ALA A 173 -0.23 -6.08 6.07
N ALA A 174 0.25 -6.24 4.83
CA ALA A 174 -0.32 -7.12 3.82
C ALA A 174 0.76 -8.11 3.36
N ALA A 175 0.42 -9.39 3.30
CA ALA A 175 1.33 -10.46 2.93
C ALA A 175 0.74 -11.34 1.82
N TRP A 176 1.61 -11.85 0.95
CA TRP A 176 1.31 -12.89 -0.02
C TRP A 176 1.83 -14.22 0.46
N CYS A 177 0.94 -15.20 0.52
CA CYS A 177 1.21 -16.53 1.05
C CYS A 177 0.91 -17.60 0.01
N ASP A 178 1.69 -18.67 -0.01
CA ASP A 178 1.42 -19.86 -0.81
C ASP A 178 0.38 -20.79 -0.17
N ALA A 179 0.06 -21.89 -0.83
CA ALA A 179 -0.92 -22.87 -0.35
C ALA A 179 -0.54 -23.54 1.00
N THR A 180 0.71 -23.45 1.44
CA THR A 180 1.17 -23.95 2.74
C THR A 180 1.07 -22.90 3.85
N GLY A 181 0.76 -21.64 3.50
CA GLY A 181 0.78 -20.50 4.39
C GLY A 181 2.16 -19.87 4.62
N ALA A 182 3.17 -20.26 3.84
CA ALA A 182 4.48 -19.60 3.89
C ALA A 182 4.38 -18.21 3.25
N ILE A 183 4.95 -17.20 3.91
CA ILE A 183 4.93 -15.81 3.45
C ILE A 183 6.10 -15.58 2.50
N HIS A 184 5.82 -15.15 1.27
CA HIS A 184 6.81 -14.81 0.26
C HIS A 184 7.06 -13.31 0.14
N TYR A 185 6.02 -12.49 0.36
CA TYR A 185 6.08 -11.04 0.35
C TYR A 185 5.30 -10.48 1.52
N ALA A 186 5.80 -9.42 2.15
CA ALA A 186 5.07 -8.68 3.17
C ALA A 186 5.45 -7.19 3.10
N PHE A 187 4.45 -6.33 3.17
CA PHE A 187 4.60 -4.88 3.16
C PHE A 187 3.87 -4.27 4.33
N GLU A 188 4.46 -3.20 4.88
CA GLU A 188 3.91 -2.48 6.01
C GLU A 188 3.61 -1.03 5.64
N ASP A 189 2.53 -0.48 6.22
CA ASP A 189 2.16 0.93 6.11
C ASP A 189 1.30 1.36 7.30
N VAL A 190 1.28 2.67 7.60
CA VAL A 190 0.34 3.25 8.56
C VAL A 190 -1.11 3.08 8.10
N GLY A 191 -1.34 3.03 6.79
CA GLY A 191 -2.63 2.79 6.15
C GLY A 191 -2.78 1.33 5.68
N ARG A 192 -3.83 0.63 6.14
CA ARG A 192 -4.08 -0.76 5.71
C ARG A 192 -4.26 -0.93 4.19
N HIS A 193 -4.89 0.04 3.53
CA HIS A 193 -5.08 0.03 2.07
C HIS A 193 -3.74 0.24 1.35
N ASN A 194 -2.90 1.15 1.86
CA ASN A 194 -1.57 1.40 1.30
C ASN A 194 -0.67 0.15 1.42
N ALA A 195 -0.73 -0.56 2.55
CA ALA A 195 0.01 -1.83 2.71
C ALA A 195 -0.43 -2.86 1.67
N LEU A 196 -1.74 -2.94 1.38
CA LEU A 196 -2.27 -3.82 0.33
C LEU A 196 -1.84 -3.35 -1.07
N ASP A 197 -1.89 -2.05 -1.34
CA ASP A 197 -1.43 -1.51 -2.62
C ASP A 197 0.06 -1.78 -2.84
N LYS A 198 0.93 -1.62 -1.83
CA LYS A 198 2.34 -2.02 -1.91
C LYS A 198 2.50 -3.48 -2.31
N LEU A 199 1.72 -4.36 -1.69
CA LEU A 199 1.73 -5.79 -2.02
C LEU A 199 1.27 -6.03 -3.48
N ILE A 200 0.14 -5.47 -3.89
CA ILE A 200 -0.38 -5.60 -5.27
C ILE A 200 0.66 -5.11 -6.28
N GLY A 201 1.28 -3.97 -6.01
CA GLY A 201 2.31 -3.41 -6.86
C GLY A 201 3.51 -4.34 -7.02
N ARG A 202 4.04 -4.88 -5.93
CA ARG A 202 5.16 -5.83 -5.97
C ARG A 202 4.80 -7.09 -6.73
N LEU A 203 3.65 -7.70 -6.44
CA LEU A 203 3.19 -8.90 -7.16
C LEU A 203 3.09 -8.65 -8.68
N SER A 204 2.63 -7.45 -9.07
CA SER A 204 2.53 -7.06 -10.47
C SER A 204 3.89 -6.81 -11.12
N LEU A 205 4.82 -6.13 -10.43
CA LEU A 205 6.20 -5.88 -10.90
C LEU A 205 6.96 -7.19 -11.11
N ASP A 206 6.85 -8.12 -10.17
CA ASP A 206 7.51 -9.43 -10.22
C ASP A 206 6.73 -10.44 -11.08
N ARG A 207 5.58 -10.06 -11.65
CA ARG A 207 4.71 -10.91 -12.47
C ARG A 207 4.32 -12.23 -11.79
N VAL A 208 4.04 -12.15 -10.50
CA VAL A 208 3.63 -13.30 -9.70
C VAL A 208 2.29 -13.84 -10.20
N ASP A 209 2.16 -15.16 -10.34
CA ASP A 209 0.87 -15.78 -10.64
C ASP A 209 -0.02 -15.77 -9.39
N THR A 210 -0.96 -14.85 -9.35
CA THR A 210 -1.87 -14.66 -8.21
C THR A 210 -2.92 -15.78 -8.06
N LYS A 211 -2.92 -16.80 -8.92
CA LYS A 211 -3.75 -18.00 -8.79
C LYS A 211 -3.15 -19.04 -7.85
N GLU A 212 -1.87 -18.88 -7.47
CA GLU A 212 -1.10 -19.86 -6.71
C GLU A 212 -0.89 -19.47 -5.23
N GLY A 213 -1.68 -18.52 -4.73
CA GLY A 213 -1.54 -18.08 -3.35
C GLY A 213 -2.76 -17.31 -2.84
N PHE A 214 -2.62 -16.74 -1.64
CA PHE A 214 -3.63 -15.90 -1.02
C PHE A 214 -3.02 -14.69 -0.32
N VAL A 215 -3.83 -13.64 -0.18
CA VAL A 215 -3.48 -12.45 0.58
C VAL A 215 -3.86 -12.63 2.05
N PHE A 216 -2.93 -12.32 2.95
CA PHE A 216 -3.16 -12.27 4.38
C PHE A 216 -2.96 -10.84 4.89
N LEU A 217 -3.95 -10.30 5.61
CA LEU A 217 -3.94 -8.92 6.12
C LEU A 217 -3.91 -8.91 7.65
N SER A 218 -3.12 -8.02 8.25
CA SER A 218 -3.10 -7.79 9.70
C SER A 218 -4.35 -7.04 10.19
N SER A 219 -5.18 -6.54 9.28
CA SER A 219 -6.39 -5.79 9.56
C SER A 219 -7.57 -6.33 8.76
N ARG A 220 -8.78 -5.75 8.98
CA ARG A 220 -9.94 -6.10 8.16
C ARG A 220 -9.75 -5.69 6.70
N ALA A 221 -10.21 -6.53 5.77
CA ALA A 221 -10.48 -6.14 4.40
C ALA A 221 -11.79 -5.32 4.38
N SER A 222 -11.76 -4.14 3.77
CA SER A 222 -12.94 -3.28 3.65
C SER A 222 -12.94 -2.61 2.30
#